data_a6ff8f8576581ba04a2c7b2feea8f021
#
_entry.id   a6ff8f8576581ba04a2c7b2feea8f021
#
_cell.length_a   1.000
_cell.length_b   1.000
_cell.length_c   1.000
_cell.angle_alpha   90.00
_cell.angle_beta   90.00
_cell.angle_gamma   90.00
#
_symmetry.space_group_name_H-M   'P 1'
#
loop_
_entity.id
_entity.type
_entity.pdbx_description
1 polymer ?
#
loop_
_entity_poly.entity_id
_entity_poly.type
_entity_poly.pdbx_seq_one_letter_code
_entity_poly.pdbx_strand_id
1 'polypeptide(L)'
;MKFTVLLSLYYKEKPEYLYQCLQSINNNTLKPDQVVIVYDGPVGEDLSAVVNEFIPLLNINIVELPENVGLGKALNHGMNFCQNNLVLRMDTDDVCLPDRFEHQVSLMTQHP
;
A
#
# COMPACT_ATOMS: atom_id res chain seq x y z
N MET A 1 -10.43 7.07 -13.33
CA MET A 1 -9.62 7.88 -12.37
C MET A 1 -8.45 7.06 -11.89
N LYS A 2 -7.26 7.64 -11.93
CA LYS A 2 -6.06 6.99 -11.39
C LYS A 2 -5.97 7.20 -9.89
N PHE A 3 -5.44 6.20 -9.19
CA PHE A 3 -5.31 6.27 -7.74
C PHE A 3 -4.07 5.52 -7.24
N THR A 4 -3.64 5.91 -6.04
CA THR A 4 -2.52 5.31 -5.33
C THR A 4 -3.02 4.66 -4.04
N VAL A 5 -2.51 3.48 -3.71
CA VAL A 5 -2.68 2.87 -2.39
C VAL A 5 -1.43 3.15 -1.57
N LEU A 6 -1.61 3.64 -0.36
CA LEU A 6 -0.52 4.02 0.55
C LEU A 6 -0.55 3.13 1.80
N LEU A 7 0.58 2.49 2.07
CA LEU A 7 0.76 1.56 3.18
C LEU A 7 2.01 1.94 3.97
N SER A 8 1.97 1.73 5.28
CA SER A 8 3.17 1.80 6.14
C SER A 8 3.44 0.43 6.71
N LEU A 9 4.67 -0.05 6.55
CA LEU A 9 5.13 -1.36 7.00
C LEU A 9 6.22 -1.20 8.04
N TYR A 10 6.14 -1.95 9.14
CA TYR A 10 7.18 -1.96 10.15
C TYR A 10 7.53 -3.41 10.55
N TYR A 11 8.64 -3.58 11.25
CA TYR A 11 9.27 -4.90 11.44
C TYR A 11 8.42 -5.92 12.21
N LYS A 12 7.42 -5.48 12.98
CA LYS A 12 6.56 -6.39 13.78
C LYS A 12 5.40 -6.97 12.98
N GLU A 13 5.19 -6.53 11.74
CA GLU A 13 4.13 -7.11 10.90
C GLU A 13 4.46 -8.58 10.62
N LYS A 14 3.42 -9.38 10.44
CA LYS A 14 3.57 -10.79 10.07
C LYS A 14 3.61 -10.95 8.55
N PRO A 15 4.59 -11.70 8.01
CA PRO A 15 4.68 -11.90 6.56
C PRO A 15 3.40 -12.45 5.94
N GLU A 16 2.68 -13.34 6.62
CA GLU A 16 1.43 -13.92 6.14
C GLU A 16 0.36 -12.85 5.96
N TYR A 17 0.27 -11.91 6.88
CA TYR A 17 -0.74 -10.83 6.82
C TYR A 17 -0.41 -9.85 5.70
N LEU A 18 0.86 -9.50 5.56
CA LEU A 18 1.32 -8.64 4.46
C LEU A 18 1.04 -9.30 3.11
N TYR A 19 1.33 -10.59 2.98
CA TYR A 19 1.04 -11.35 1.76
C TYR A 19 -0.44 -11.28 1.42
N GLN A 20 -1.32 -11.55 2.38
CA GLN A 20 -2.77 -11.51 2.18
C GLN A 20 -3.24 -10.11 1.77
N CYS A 21 -2.69 -9.07 2.38
CA CYS A 21 -2.99 -7.68 2.05
C CYS A 21 -2.65 -7.39 0.59
N LEU A 22 -1.41 -7.64 0.17
CA LEU A 22 -0.94 -7.35 -1.18
C LEU A 22 -1.65 -8.22 -2.22
N GLN A 23 -1.92 -9.48 -1.90
CA GLN A 23 -2.67 -10.36 -2.78
C GLN A 23 -4.10 -9.85 -2.99
N SER A 24 -4.76 -9.33 -1.94
CA SER A 24 -6.11 -8.77 -2.06
C SER A 24 -6.13 -7.50 -2.92
N ILE A 25 -5.07 -6.70 -2.89
CA ILE A 25 -4.92 -5.55 -3.78
C ILE A 25 -4.76 -6.02 -5.22
N ASN A 26 -3.90 -7.01 -5.44
CA ASN A 26 -3.65 -7.55 -6.78
C ASN A 26 -4.86 -8.24 -7.38
N ASN A 27 -5.71 -8.84 -6.56
CA ASN A 27 -6.92 -9.54 -6.99
C ASN A 27 -8.15 -8.62 -7.11
N ASN A 28 -7.99 -7.32 -6.85
CA ASN A 28 -9.11 -6.39 -6.98
C ASN A 28 -9.53 -6.23 -8.43
N THR A 29 -10.84 -5.99 -8.66
CA THR A 29 -11.38 -5.78 -10.01
C THR A 29 -10.80 -4.52 -10.66
N LEU A 30 -10.47 -3.52 -9.85
CA LEU A 30 -9.77 -2.32 -10.28
C LEU A 30 -8.46 -2.23 -9.51
N LYS A 31 -7.34 -2.36 -10.20
CA LYS A 31 -6.02 -2.28 -9.56
C LYS A 31 -5.56 -0.83 -9.44
N PRO A 32 -4.82 -0.50 -8.37
CA PRO A 32 -4.22 0.83 -8.25
C PRO A 32 -3.19 1.07 -9.35
N ASP A 33 -3.05 2.33 -9.75
CA ASP A 33 -2.00 2.76 -10.69
C ASP A 33 -0.64 2.81 -10.03
N GLN A 34 -0.61 2.91 -8.71
CA GLN A 34 0.60 2.95 -7.90
C GLN A 34 0.32 2.42 -6.51
N VAL A 35 1.29 1.71 -5.93
CA VAL A 35 1.28 1.33 -4.51
C VAL A 35 2.54 1.91 -3.88
N VAL A 36 2.37 2.76 -2.88
CA VAL A 36 3.50 3.30 -2.09
C VAL A 36 3.54 2.55 -0.77
N ILE A 37 4.66 1.89 -0.51
CA ILE A 37 4.89 1.19 0.75
C ILE A 37 6.05 1.88 1.48
N VAL A 38 5.75 2.50 2.61
CA VAL A 38 6.77 3.11 3.46
C VAL A 38 7.30 2.05 4.42
N TYR A 39 8.59 1.79 4.36
CA TYR A 39 9.28 0.99 5.37
C TYR A 39 9.60 1.91 6.54
N ASP A 40 8.80 1.81 7.59
CA ASP A 40 8.94 2.62 8.79
C ASP A 40 10.07 2.06 9.67
N GLY A 41 11.29 2.36 9.27
CA GLY A 41 12.50 1.73 9.77
C GLY A 41 12.82 0.42 9.04
N PRO A 42 13.94 -0.24 9.39
CA PRO A 42 14.28 -1.54 8.81
C PRO A 42 13.20 -2.58 9.08
N VAL A 43 12.76 -3.29 8.03
CA VAL A 43 11.65 -4.27 8.16
C VAL A 43 12.12 -5.72 8.20
N GLY A 44 13.35 -6.00 7.73
CA GLY A 44 13.90 -7.35 7.68
C GLY A 44 13.59 -8.07 6.37
N GLU A 45 14.30 -9.18 6.17
CA GLU A 45 14.28 -9.92 4.90
C GLU A 45 12.95 -10.62 4.63
N ASP A 46 12.29 -11.13 5.68
CA ASP A 46 11.02 -11.85 5.52
C ASP A 46 9.92 -10.96 4.94
N LEU A 47 9.81 -9.74 5.45
CA LEU A 47 8.80 -8.79 4.96
C LEU A 47 9.20 -8.23 3.59
N SER A 48 10.47 -7.88 3.40
CA SER A 48 10.90 -7.36 2.11
C SER A 48 10.77 -8.40 0.99
N ALA A 49 10.97 -9.69 1.30
CA ALA A 49 10.75 -10.76 0.33
C ALA A 49 9.30 -10.84 -0.12
N VAL A 50 8.34 -10.66 0.79
CA VAL A 50 6.92 -10.62 0.43
C VAL A 50 6.64 -9.46 -0.52
N VAL A 51 7.14 -8.26 -0.20
CA VAL A 51 6.94 -7.09 -1.07
C VAL A 51 7.53 -7.36 -2.46
N ASN A 52 8.73 -7.94 -2.51
CA ASN A 52 9.42 -8.22 -3.78
C ASN A 52 8.63 -9.17 -4.69
N GLU A 53 7.85 -10.09 -4.13
CA GLU A 53 6.99 -10.97 -4.93
C GLU A 53 5.93 -10.20 -5.72
N PHE A 54 5.49 -9.05 -5.22
CA PHE A 54 4.42 -8.27 -5.84
C PHE A 54 4.93 -7.12 -6.74
N ILE A 55 6.24 -6.85 -6.73
CA ILE A 55 6.80 -5.79 -7.59
C ILE A 55 6.47 -6.01 -9.07
N PRO A 56 6.59 -7.24 -9.64
CA PRO A 56 6.22 -7.44 -11.04
C PRO A 56 4.72 -7.40 -11.31
N LEU A 57 3.88 -7.45 -10.29
CA LEU A 57 2.41 -7.50 -10.44
C LEU A 57 1.75 -6.16 -10.16
N LEU A 58 2.36 -5.35 -9.33
CA LEU A 58 1.85 -4.04 -8.90
C LEU A 58 2.96 -3.00 -9.12
N ASN A 59 2.57 -1.77 -9.45
CA ASN A 59 3.54 -0.67 -9.56
C ASN A 59 3.90 -0.18 -8.15
N ILE A 60 4.89 -0.81 -7.53
CA ILE A 60 5.28 -0.55 -6.13
C ILE A 60 6.46 0.40 -6.08
N ASN A 61 6.30 1.48 -5.31
CA ASN A 61 7.39 2.35 -4.88
C ASN A 61 7.65 2.12 -3.39
N ILE A 62 8.89 1.76 -3.05
CA ILE A 62 9.31 1.54 -1.68
C ILE A 62 10.00 2.79 -1.18
N VAL A 63 9.53 3.31 -0.03
CA VAL A 63 10.13 4.47 0.65
C VAL A 63 10.74 3.97 1.95
N GLU A 64 12.06 3.97 2.03
CA GLU A 64 12.78 3.45 3.21
C GLU A 64 13.12 4.58 4.16
N LEU A 65 12.61 4.51 5.39
CA LEU A 65 13.01 5.41 6.45
C LEU A 65 14.14 4.77 7.27
N PRO A 66 15.14 5.54 7.72
CA PRO A 66 16.27 4.96 8.45
C PRO A 66 15.91 4.41 9.82
N GLU A 67 14.81 4.91 10.41
CA GLU A 67 14.36 4.49 11.73
C GLU A 67 12.83 4.57 11.82
N ASN A 68 12.26 3.87 12.80
CA ASN A 68 10.82 3.90 13.05
C ASN A 68 10.41 5.28 13.57
N VAL A 69 9.48 5.93 12.87
CA VAL A 69 8.97 7.26 13.24
C VAL A 69 7.51 7.25 13.64
N GLY A 70 6.84 6.10 13.51
CA GLY A 70 5.42 5.94 13.80
C GLY A 70 4.54 6.09 12.57
N LEU A 71 3.33 5.54 12.66
CA LEU A 71 2.40 5.41 11.52
C LEU A 71 2.08 6.76 10.87
N GLY A 72 1.72 7.77 11.66
CA GLY A 72 1.32 9.06 11.12
C GLY A 72 2.43 9.76 10.34
N LYS A 73 3.63 9.79 10.90
CA LYS A 73 4.80 10.40 10.24
C LYS A 73 5.23 9.60 9.02
N ALA A 74 5.19 8.27 9.10
CA ALA A 74 5.53 7.40 7.97
C ALA A 74 4.58 7.65 6.80
N LEU A 75 3.28 7.70 7.05
CA LEU A 75 2.29 7.99 6.00
C LEU A 75 2.48 9.39 5.40
N ASN A 76 2.81 10.38 6.23
CA ASN A 76 3.10 11.73 5.72
C ASN A 76 4.31 11.74 4.78
N HIS A 77 5.35 11.00 5.11
CA HIS A 77 6.49 10.83 4.20
C HIS A 77 6.07 10.17 2.89
N GLY A 78 5.26 9.12 2.98
CA GLY A 78 4.77 8.39 1.82
C GLY A 78 3.94 9.24 0.87
N MET A 79 3.18 10.20 1.40
CA MET A 79 2.38 11.10 0.57
C MET A 79 3.20 11.87 -0.45
N ASN A 80 4.45 12.19 -0.14
CA ASN A 80 5.34 12.91 -1.06
C ASN A 80 5.68 12.09 -2.31
N PHE A 81 5.49 10.80 -2.29
CA PHE A 81 5.79 9.87 -3.39
C PHE A 81 4.54 9.43 -4.15
N CYS A 82 3.37 9.80 -3.68
CA CYS A 82 2.12 9.48 -4.35
C CYS A 82 1.94 10.36 -5.58
N GLN A 83 1.76 9.71 -6.74
CA GLN A 83 1.69 10.39 -8.03
C GLN A 83 0.28 10.80 -8.42
N ASN A 84 -0.73 10.29 -7.72
CA ASN A 84 -2.12 10.51 -8.04
C ASN A 84 -2.81 11.30 -6.93
N ASN A 85 -3.80 12.13 -7.29
CA ASN A 85 -4.51 12.95 -6.32
C ASN A 85 -5.38 12.12 -5.38
N LEU A 86 -5.94 11.01 -5.89
CA LEU A 86 -6.69 10.09 -5.04
C LEU A 86 -5.71 9.10 -4.41
N VAL A 87 -5.63 9.13 -3.08
CA VAL A 87 -4.78 8.24 -2.30
C VAL A 87 -5.67 7.50 -1.31
N LEU A 88 -5.62 6.17 -1.37
CA LEU A 88 -6.37 5.29 -0.47
C LEU A 88 -5.38 4.66 0.51
N ARG A 89 -5.58 4.94 1.80
CA ARG A 89 -4.74 4.38 2.86
C ARG A 89 -5.25 3.01 3.26
N MET A 90 -4.32 2.08 3.47
CA MET A 90 -4.60 0.75 4.00
C MET A 90 -3.59 0.39 5.06
N ASP A 91 -3.99 -0.45 6.01
CA ASP A 91 -3.08 -1.12 6.91
C ASP A 91 -2.54 -2.39 6.26
N THR A 92 -1.31 -2.79 6.60
CA THR A 92 -0.64 -3.93 5.98
C THR A 92 -1.25 -5.28 6.36
N ASP A 93 -2.18 -5.31 7.31
CA ASP A 93 -2.96 -6.50 7.68
C ASP A 93 -4.40 -6.46 7.17
N ASP A 94 -4.79 -5.43 6.42
CA ASP A 94 -6.12 -5.37 5.82
C ASP A 94 -6.21 -6.28 4.60
N VAL A 95 -7.40 -6.86 4.40
CA VAL A 95 -7.73 -7.64 3.21
C VAL A 95 -8.89 -6.96 2.49
N CYS A 96 -8.67 -6.57 1.25
CA CYS A 96 -9.69 -5.90 0.45
C CYS A 96 -10.73 -6.89 -0.06
N LEU A 97 -12.01 -6.50 -0.04
CA LEU A 97 -13.00 -7.18 -0.87
C LEU A 97 -12.66 -6.97 -2.35
N PRO A 98 -13.03 -7.92 -3.23
CA PRO A 98 -12.61 -7.89 -4.63
C PRO A 98 -12.99 -6.63 -5.41
N ASP A 99 -14.03 -5.93 -5.00
CA ASP A 99 -14.57 -4.74 -5.67
C ASP A 99 -14.37 -3.44 -4.87
N ARG A 100 -13.56 -3.47 -3.81
CA ARG A 100 -13.38 -2.31 -2.91
C ARG A 100 -12.96 -1.06 -3.66
N PHE A 101 -11.94 -1.16 -4.50
CA PHE A 101 -11.39 0.02 -5.18
C PHE A 101 -12.34 0.53 -6.25
N GLU A 102 -13.02 -0.36 -6.95
CA GLU A 102 -14.03 0.03 -7.94
C GLU A 102 -15.14 0.86 -7.30
N HIS A 103 -15.64 0.43 -6.13
CA HIS A 103 -16.64 1.18 -5.37
C HIS A 103 -16.11 2.53 -4.90
N GLN A 104 -14.91 2.58 -4.32
CA GLN A 104 -14.35 3.82 -3.80
C GLN A 104 -14.07 4.84 -4.92
N VAL A 105 -13.52 4.39 -6.03
CA VAL A 105 -13.25 5.27 -7.18
C VAL A 105 -14.55 5.77 -7.80
N SER A 106 -15.56 4.90 -7.92
CA SER A 106 -16.87 5.28 -8.42
C SER A 106 -17.51 6.37 -7.57
N LEU A 107 -17.46 6.24 -6.25
CA LEU A 107 -17.99 7.26 -5.32
C LEU A 107 -17.26 8.59 -5.49
N MET A 108 -15.94 8.58 -5.61
CA MET A 108 -15.15 9.79 -5.79
C MET A 108 -15.40 10.45 -7.14
N THR A 109 -15.70 9.67 -8.17
CA THR A 109 -16.05 10.20 -9.50
C THR A 109 -17.43 10.85 -9.50
N GLN A 110 -18.39 10.28 -8.78
CA GLN A 110 -19.76 10.79 -8.69
C GLN A 110 -19.89 11.95 -7.71
N HIS A 111 -19.06 11.98 -6.67
CA HIS A 111 -19.13 12.96 -5.57
C HIS A 111 -17.71 13.51 -5.29
N PRO A 112 -17.12 14.23 -6.26
CA PRO A 112 -15.75 14.76 -6.12
C PRO A 112 -15.57 15.82 -5.04
#